data_5591b9fd25507a7525320e1c36f3ad8b
#
_entry.id   5591b9fd25507a7525320e1c36f3ad8b
#
_cell.length_a   1.000
_cell.length_b   1.000
_cell.length_c   1.000
_cell.angle_alpha   90.00
_cell.angle_beta   90.00
_cell.angle_gamma   90.00
#
_symmetry.space_group_name_H-M   'P 1'
#
loop_
_entity.id
_entity.type
_entity.pdbx_description
1 polymer ?
#
loop_
_entity_poly.entity_id
_entity_poly.type
_entity_poly.pdbx_seq_one_letter_code
_entity_poly.pdbx_strand_id
1 'polypeptide(L)'
;MIKSTNIQAIGSGIMHQINNVYSLTPLSLPMELTPSCNEFYLKTWSEWEKNGTPGEQRNIAFNRLKICLQNQEAELNLSELDLKTLPDLPPQITTLEIRKNQLTHLPDLPPMLKVIHAQFNQLESLPALPETLEELNAGDNKIKELPFLPENLTHLRVHNNRLHILPLLPPELKLLVVSGNRLDSIPPFPDKLEGLALANNFIEQLPELPFSMNRAVLMNNNLTTLPE
;
A
#
# COMPACT_ATOMS: atom_id res chain seq x y z
N MET A 1 1.45 57.98 -7.99
CA MET A 1 1.43 57.87 -9.46
C MET A 1 2.48 56.81 -9.86
N ILE A 2 2.16 55.57 -9.90
CA ILE A 2 2.87 54.51 -10.62
C ILE A 2 1.84 53.57 -11.19
N LYS A 3 1.97 53.33 -12.46
CA LYS A 3 0.99 52.75 -13.37
C LYS A 3 0.72 51.27 -13.09
N SER A 4 -0.57 50.94 -13.04
CA SER A 4 -1.10 49.56 -13.26
C SER A 4 -0.71 49.08 -14.65
N THR A 5 0.00 47.98 -14.75
CA THR A 5 0.21 47.30 -16.02
C THR A 5 -0.68 46.03 -16.04
N ASN A 6 -1.59 46.01 -16.99
CA ASN A 6 -2.48 44.95 -17.36
C ASN A 6 -1.74 43.63 -17.57
N ILE A 7 -2.18 42.56 -16.88
CA ILE A 7 -2.03 41.19 -17.33
C ILE A 7 -3.46 40.69 -17.58
N GLN A 8 -3.96 40.98 -18.79
CA GLN A 8 -5.13 40.28 -19.32
C GLN A 8 -4.69 39.36 -20.46
N ALA A 9 -5.33 38.20 -20.45
CA ALA A 9 -5.41 37.27 -21.55
C ALA A 9 -4.19 36.38 -21.89
N ILE A 10 -3.93 35.35 -21.11
CA ILE A 10 -3.65 34.01 -21.64
C ILE A 10 -4.23 33.02 -20.59
N GLY A 11 -5.41 32.47 -20.81
CA GLY A 11 -5.99 31.54 -19.83
C GLY A 11 -7.41 31.06 -20.07
N SER A 12 -8.04 31.41 -21.20
CA SER A 12 -9.43 30.94 -21.47
C SER A 12 -9.54 29.63 -22.23
N GLY A 13 -8.43 29.00 -22.59
CA GLY A 13 -8.43 27.74 -23.37
C GLY A 13 -8.22 26.45 -22.56
N ILE A 14 -7.74 26.54 -21.35
CA ILE A 14 -7.40 25.35 -20.55
C ILE A 14 -8.44 25.04 -19.45
N MET A 15 -9.23 26.04 -19.06
CA MET A 15 -10.26 25.86 -18.02
C MET A 15 -11.53 25.14 -18.49
N HIS A 16 -11.73 24.92 -19.80
CA HIS A 16 -12.92 24.24 -20.34
C HIS A 16 -12.79 22.72 -20.45
N GLN A 17 -11.58 22.16 -20.24
CA GLN A 17 -11.38 20.70 -20.26
C GLN A 17 -11.26 20.08 -18.85
N ILE A 18 -11.09 20.88 -17.78
CA ILE A 18 -10.96 20.35 -16.41
C ILE A 18 -12.34 20.25 -15.71
N ASN A 19 -13.34 20.97 -16.17
CA ASN A 19 -14.69 20.97 -15.53
C ASN A 19 -15.59 19.78 -15.91
N ASN A 20 -15.10 18.80 -16.66
CA ASN A 20 -15.90 17.65 -17.08
C ASN A 20 -15.46 16.30 -16.47
N VAL A 21 -14.55 16.31 -15.48
CA VAL A 21 -14.05 15.06 -14.86
C VAL A 21 -14.42 14.92 -13.38
N TYR A 22 -14.89 15.97 -12.72
CA TYR A 22 -15.37 15.87 -11.33
C TYR A 22 -16.81 16.32 -11.22
N SER A 23 -17.72 15.53 -11.73
CA SER A 23 -19.06 15.47 -11.20
C SER A 23 -18.94 14.81 -9.81
N LEU A 24 -18.90 15.64 -8.76
CA LEU A 24 -19.09 15.18 -7.39
C LEU A 24 -20.53 14.66 -7.28
N THR A 25 -20.73 13.41 -7.64
CA THR A 25 -21.90 12.68 -7.15
C THR A 25 -21.69 12.48 -5.64
N PRO A 26 -22.69 12.77 -4.79
CA PRO A 26 -22.59 12.51 -3.37
C PRO A 26 -22.27 11.04 -3.16
N LEU A 27 -21.39 10.74 -2.17
CA LEU A 27 -21.07 9.40 -1.70
C LEU A 27 -22.35 8.56 -1.63
N SER A 28 -22.62 7.82 -2.69
CA SER A 28 -23.69 6.85 -2.70
C SER A 28 -23.28 5.72 -1.76
N LEU A 29 -24.21 5.32 -0.92
CA LEU A 29 -24.27 4.09 -0.13
C LEU A 29 -23.44 2.96 -0.73
N PRO A 30 -22.96 2.00 0.11
CA PRO A 30 -22.20 0.87 -0.37
C PRO A 30 -22.90 0.28 -1.59
N MET A 31 -22.18 0.23 -2.70
CA MET A 31 -22.70 -0.26 -3.97
C MET A 31 -23.09 -1.73 -3.74
N GLU A 32 -24.38 -2.00 -3.58
CA GLU A 32 -24.87 -3.37 -3.61
C GLU A 32 -24.41 -3.96 -4.93
N LEU A 33 -23.51 -4.95 -4.85
CA LEU A 33 -22.99 -5.64 -6.03
C LEU A 33 -24.19 -6.24 -6.77
N THR A 34 -24.51 -5.68 -7.92
CA THR A 34 -25.58 -6.22 -8.76
C THR A 34 -25.23 -7.66 -9.15
N PRO A 35 -26.22 -8.54 -9.38
CA PRO A 35 -25.96 -9.90 -9.85
C PRO A 35 -25.00 -9.98 -11.04
N SER A 36 -25.05 -8.99 -11.94
CA SER A 36 -24.14 -8.82 -13.08
C SER A 36 -22.67 -8.63 -12.67
N CYS A 37 -22.41 -7.93 -11.56
CA CYS A 37 -21.05 -7.70 -11.07
C CYS A 37 -20.44 -9.01 -10.50
N ASN A 38 -21.21 -9.76 -9.74
CA ASN A 38 -20.78 -11.06 -9.21
C ASN A 38 -20.48 -12.07 -10.32
N GLU A 39 -21.30 -12.13 -11.36
CA GLU A 39 -21.08 -13.00 -12.52
C GLU A 39 -19.78 -12.65 -13.25
N PHE A 40 -19.47 -11.36 -13.39
CA PHE A 40 -18.21 -10.90 -13.98
C PHE A 40 -17.01 -11.41 -13.18
N TYR A 41 -16.98 -11.23 -11.85
CA TYR A 41 -15.90 -11.74 -11.01
C TYR A 41 -15.76 -13.26 -11.12
N LEU A 42 -16.85 -14.01 -11.00
CA LEU A 42 -16.81 -15.48 -11.08
C LEU A 42 -16.27 -15.99 -12.42
N LYS A 43 -16.59 -15.31 -13.51
CA LYS A 43 -16.08 -15.65 -14.84
C LYS A 43 -14.58 -15.37 -14.95
N THR A 44 -14.12 -14.17 -14.59
CA THR A 44 -12.70 -13.79 -14.67
C THR A 44 -11.84 -14.65 -13.75
N TRP A 45 -12.30 -14.95 -12.54
CA TRP A 45 -11.59 -15.84 -11.61
C TRP A 45 -11.54 -17.29 -12.09
N SER A 46 -12.59 -17.79 -12.75
CA SER A 46 -12.58 -19.14 -13.34
C SER A 46 -11.58 -19.24 -14.52
N GLU A 47 -11.45 -18.17 -15.31
CA GLU A 47 -10.43 -18.09 -16.36
C GLU A 47 -9.02 -18.02 -15.76
N TRP A 48 -8.82 -17.21 -14.71
CA TRP A 48 -7.54 -17.11 -14.00
C TRP A 48 -7.15 -18.44 -13.35
N GLU A 49 -8.09 -19.17 -12.72
CA GLU A 49 -7.84 -20.48 -12.12
C GLU A 49 -7.30 -21.48 -13.14
N LYS A 50 -7.93 -21.57 -14.32
CA LYS A 50 -7.55 -22.51 -15.41
C LYS A 50 -6.17 -22.21 -16.01
N ASN A 51 -5.73 -20.97 -15.97
CA ASN A 51 -4.45 -20.51 -16.53
C ASN A 51 -3.30 -20.57 -15.52
N GLY A 52 -3.47 -21.30 -14.39
CA GLY A 52 -2.44 -21.48 -13.37
C GLY A 52 -1.24 -22.27 -13.86
N THR A 53 -0.08 -22.01 -13.26
CA THR A 53 1.12 -22.81 -13.50
C THR A 53 1.20 -23.98 -12.53
N PRO A 54 1.89 -25.09 -12.87
CA PRO A 54 2.05 -26.22 -11.95
C PRO A 54 2.60 -25.78 -10.57
N GLY A 55 1.98 -26.25 -9.52
CA GLY A 55 2.32 -25.94 -8.12
C GLY A 55 1.43 -24.86 -7.49
N GLU A 56 0.83 -23.96 -8.26
CA GLU A 56 -0.12 -22.98 -7.72
C GLU A 56 -1.42 -23.64 -7.28
N GLN A 57 -1.91 -23.27 -6.10
CA GLN A 57 -3.17 -23.80 -5.53
C GLN A 57 -4.35 -22.87 -5.89
N ARG A 58 -4.48 -22.52 -7.18
CA ARG A 58 -5.53 -21.58 -7.66
C ARG A 58 -6.94 -22.08 -7.45
N ASN A 59 -7.15 -23.39 -7.44
CA ASN A 59 -8.46 -23.99 -7.11
C ASN A 59 -8.92 -23.66 -5.68
N ILE A 60 -7.98 -23.66 -4.72
CA ILE A 60 -8.27 -23.27 -3.34
C ILE A 60 -8.53 -21.76 -3.28
N ALA A 61 -7.66 -20.95 -3.94
CA ALA A 61 -7.83 -19.51 -4.01
C ALA A 61 -9.17 -19.12 -4.64
N PHE A 62 -9.56 -19.73 -5.76
CA PHE A 62 -10.84 -19.49 -6.42
C PHE A 62 -12.02 -19.77 -5.50
N ASN A 63 -12.00 -20.89 -4.75
CA ASN A 63 -13.05 -21.19 -3.80
C ASN A 63 -13.14 -20.16 -2.67
N ARG A 64 -11.99 -19.71 -2.12
CA ARG A 64 -11.95 -18.66 -1.08
C ARG A 64 -12.48 -17.32 -1.62
N LEU A 65 -12.07 -16.90 -2.81
CA LEU A 65 -12.59 -15.72 -3.50
C LEU A 65 -14.11 -15.78 -3.69
N LYS A 66 -14.61 -16.91 -4.18
CA LYS A 66 -16.03 -17.14 -4.39
C LYS A 66 -16.84 -17.07 -3.09
N ILE A 67 -16.38 -17.72 -2.03
CA ILE A 67 -17.03 -17.70 -0.71
C ILE A 67 -17.03 -16.27 -0.15
N CYS A 68 -15.89 -15.59 -0.17
CA CYS A 68 -15.74 -14.22 0.28
C CYS A 68 -16.74 -13.28 -0.42
N LEU A 69 -16.85 -13.38 -1.75
CA LEU A 69 -17.79 -12.56 -2.52
C LEU A 69 -19.25 -12.90 -2.21
N GLN A 70 -19.61 -14.19 -2.15
CA GLN A 70 -20.98 -14.63 -1.93
C GLN A 70 -21.49 -14.29 -0.53
N ASN A 71 -20.64 -14.41 0.47
CA ASN A 71 -20.97 -14.14 1.87
C ASN A 71 -20.73 -12.68 2.27
N GLN A 72 -20.25 -11.83 1.34
CA GLN A 72 -19.86 -10.43 1.64
C GLN A 72 -18.85 -10.34 2.81
N GLU A 73 -17.89 -11.28 2.84
CA GLU A 73 -16.87 -11.30 3.89
C GLU A 73 -15.93 -10.09 3.76
N ALA A 74 -15.58 -9.49 4.89
CA ALA A 74 -14.65 -8.36 4.95
C ALA A 74 -13.18 -8.81 4.91
N GLU A 75 -12.90 -10.08 5.18
CA GLU A 75 -11.56 -10.66 5.21
C GLU A 75 -11.39 -11.67 4.08
N LEU A 76 -10.26 -11.57 3.37
CA LEU A 76 -9.87 -12.53 2.35
C LEU A 76 -8.47 -13.09 2.67
N ASN A 77 -8.39 -14.39 2.89
CA ASN A 77 -7.12 -15.08 3.12
C ASN A 77 -6.75 -15.98 1.94
N LEU A 78 -5.70 -15.58 1.22
CA LEU A 78 -5.08 -16.31 0.11
C LEU A 78 -3.61 -16.66 0.43
N SER A 79 -3.23 -16.75 1.71
CA SER A 79 -1.87 -17.07 2.13
C SER A 79 -1.51 -18.54 1.89
N GLU A 80 -0.21 -18.78 1.64
CA GLU A 80 0.38 -20.13 1.57
C GLU A 80 -0.22 -21.02 0.45
N LEU A 81 -0.46 -20.43 -0.72
CA LEU A 81 -1.06 -21.10 -1.88
C LEU A 81 -0.13 -21.17 -3.10
N ASP A 82 1.14 -20.81 -2.93
CA ASP A 82 2.14 -20.77 -4.01
C ASP A 82 1.74 -19.92 -5.23
N LEU A 83 0.88 -18.92 -5.02
CA LEU A 83 0.35 -18.08 -6.10
C LEU A 83 1.43 -17.16 -6.67
N LYS A 84 1.49 -17.07 -7.99
CA LYS A 84 2.38 -16.15 -8.73
C LYS A 84 1.68 -14.88 -9.17
N THR A 85 0.37 -14.92 -9.31
CA THR A 85 -0.49 -13.78 -9.65
C THR A 85 -1.79 -13.85 -8.84
N LEU A 86 -2.46 -12.71 -8.72
CA LEU A 86 -3.83 -12.61 -8.20
C LEU A 86 -4.74 -12.09 -9.31
N PRO A 87 -6.02 -12.49 -9.33
CA PRO A 87 -7.04 -11.83 -10.13
C PRO A 87 -7.51 -10.55 -9.42
N ASP A 88 -8.41 -9.79 -10.05
CA ASP A 88 -9.11 -8.69 -9.38
C ASP A 88 -9.75 -9.15 -8.07
N LEU A 89 -9.64 -8.33 -7.04
CA LEU A 89 -10.08 -8.68 -5.69
C LEU A 89 -11.53 -8.25 -5.43
N PRO A 90 -12.27 -8.95 -4.54
CA PRO A 90 -13.60 -8.53 -4.14
C PRO A 90 -13.58 -7.10 -3.55
N PRO A 91 -14.46 -6.18 -4.00
CA PRO A 91 -14.36 -4.77 -3.64
C PRO A 91 -14.74 -4.45 -2.19
N GLN A 92 -15.45 -5.35 -1.50
CA GLN A 92 -15.93 -5.14 -0.13
C GLN A 92 -14.90 -5.47 0.94
N ILE A 93 -13.77 -6.12 0.60
CA ILE A 93 -12.81 -6.55 1.62
C ILE A 93 -12.11 -5.38 2.29
N THR A 94 -11.90 -5.51 3.59
CA THR A 94 -11.14 -4.58 4.42
C THR A 94 -9.81 -5.17 4.89
N THR A 95 -9.66 -6.50 4.85
CA THR A 95 -8.43 -7.21 5.22
C THR A 95 -8.03 -8.18 4.13
N LEU A 96 -6.76 -8.11 3.73
CA LEU A 96 -6.17 -8.97 2.71
C LEU A 96 -4.93 -9.69 3.27
N GLU A 97 -5.00 -11.01 3.34
CA GLU A 97 -3.92 -11.92 3.73
C GLU A 97 -3.39 -12.66 2.50
N ILE A 98 -2.16 -12.36 2.08
CA ILE A 98 -1.53 -12.96 0.88
C ILE A 98 -0.07 -13.35 1.15
N ARG A 99 0.28 -13.51 2.42
CA ARG A 99 1.65 -13.86 2.83
C ARG A 99 2.08 -15.23 2.31
N LYS A 100 3.40 -15.44 2.17
CA LYS A 100 4.02 -16.70 1.77
C LYS A 100 3.43 -17.24 0.46
N ASN A 101 3.53 -16.43 -0.58
CA ASN A 101 3.23 -16.78 -1.97
C ASN A 101 4.46 -16.45 -2.84
N GLN A 102 4.31 -16.48 -4.15
CA GLN A 102 5.35 -16.16 -5.13
C GLN A 102 4.97 -14.94 -5.98
N LEU A 103 4.16 -14.03 -5.40
CA LEU A 103 3.63 -12.86 -6.10
C LEU A 103 4.74 -11.89 -6.47
N THR A 104 4.80 -11.46 -7.72
CA THR A 104 5.73 -10.43 -8.21
C THR A 104 5.11 -9.05 -8.27
N HIS A 105 3.80 -8.97 -8.36
CA HIS A 105 2.99 -7.74 -8.35
C HIS A 105 1.60 -8.03 -7.77
N LEU A 106 0.89 -6.97 -7.40
CA LEU A 106 -0.50 -7.02 -6.95
C LEU A 106 -1.40 -6.37 -8.00
N PRO A 107 -2.68 -6.79 -8.12
CA PRO A 107 -3.68 -6.05 -8.88
C PRO A 107 -4.00 -4.72 -8.19
N ASP A 108 -4.87 -3.91 -8.80
CA ASP A 108 -5.44 -2.74 -8.13
C ASP A 108 -6.12 -3.15 -6.82
N LEU A 109 -5.88 -2.34 -5.77
CA LEU A 109 -6.36 -2.67 -4.43
C LEU A 109 -7.79 -2.16 -4.21
N PRO A 110 -8.65 -2.96 -3.58
CA PRO A 110 -9.99 -2.52 -3.20
C PRO A 110 -9.97 -1.24 -2.34
N PRO A 111 -10.87 -0.28 -2.60
CA PRO A 111 -10.82 1.05 -1.97
C PRO A 111 -11.14 1.05 -0.47
N MET A 112 -11.70 -0.03 0.06
CA MET A 112 -12.09 -0.16 1.47
C MET A 112 -11.03 -0.89 2.32
N LEU A 113 -9.88 -1.30 1.72
CA LEU A 113 -8.84 -2.01 2.45
C LEU A 113 -8.25 -1.16 3.58
N LYS A 114 -8.15 -1.77 4.75
CA LYS A 114 -7.54 -1.25 5.97
C LYS A 114 -6.26 -1.97 6.35
N VAL A 115 -6.19 -3.27 6.07
CA VAL A 115 -5.07 -4.13 6.46
C VAL A 115 -4.61 -4.97 5.29
N ILE A 116 -3.29 -4.95 5.02
CA ILE A 116 -2.65 -5.77 3.99
C ILE A 116 -1.47 -6.51 4.62
N HIS A 117 -1.49 -7.84 4.57
CA HIS A 117 -0.37 -8.70 4.93
C HIS A 117 0.15 -9.45 3.69
N ALA A 118 1.23 -8.94 3.11
CA ALA A 118 1.85 -9.42 1.87
C ALA A 118 3.31 -9.88 2.06
N GLN A 119 3.74 -10.14 3.30
CA GLN A 119 5.12 -10.56 3.58
C GLN A 119 5.45 -11.94 3.02
N PHE A 120 6.74 -12.17 2.76
CA PHE A 120 7.25 -13.40 2.16
C PHE A 120 6.68 -13.67 0.77
N ASN A 121 6.89 -12.71 -0.14
CA ASN A 121 6.56 -12.78 -1.56
C ASN A 121 7.78 -12.36 -2.40
N GLN A 122 7.57 -12.06 -3.67
CA GLN A 122 8.60 -11.58 -4.60
C GLN A 122 8.22 -10.22 -5.19
N LEU A 123 7.41 -9.42 -4.48
CA LEU A 123 6.91 -8.14 -4.96
C LEU A 123 8.06 -7.18 -5.26
N GLU A 124 8.08 -6.62 -6.46
CA GLU A 124 9.07 -5.61 -6.88
C GLU A 124 8.57 -4.17 -6.70
N SER A 125 7.27 -4.00 -6.64
CA SER A 125 6.56 -2.74 -6.38
C SER A 125 5.20 -3.00 -5.74
N LEU A 126 4.57 -1.94 -5.25
CA LEU A 126 3.19 -1.94 -4.77
C LEU A 126 2.35 -1.03 -5.68
N PRO A 127 1.06 -1.35 -5.92
CA PRO A 127 0.15 -0.44 -6.59
C PRO A 127 -0.15 0.79 -5.69
N ALA A 128 -0.95 1.73 -6.17
CA ALA A 128 -1.48 2.81 -5.34
C ALA A 128 -2.20 2.23 -4.11
N LEU A 129 -1.91 2.79 -2.92
CA LEU A 129 -2.51 2.35 -1.67
C LEU A 129 -3.83 3.10 -1.44
N PRO A 130 -4.89 2.42 -0.98
CA PRO A 130 -6.15 3.09 -0.69
C PRO A 130 -6.02 4.03 0.53
N GLU A 131 -6.75 5.15 0.51
CA GLU A 131 -6.74 6.15 1.60
C GLU A 131 -7.24 5.60 2.95
N THR A 132 -7.97 4.49 2.92
CA THR A 132 -8.48 3.80 4.10
C THR A 132 -7.44 2.91 4.80
N LEU A 133 -6.25 2.75 4.20
CA LEU A 133 -5.26 1.78 4.71
C LEU A 133 -4.66 2.24 6.04
N GLU A 134 -4.75 1.38 7.04
CA GLU A 134 -4.28 1.59 8.41
C GLU A 134 -3.00 0.76 8.71
N GLU A 135 -2.87 -0.43 8.12
CA GLU A 135 -1.72 -1.32 8.31
C GLU A 135 -1.23 -1.93 6.99
N LEU A 136 0.08 -1.83 6.74
CA LEU A 136 0.76 -2.49 5.63
C LEU A 136 1.94 -3.31 6.15
N ASN A 137 1.91 -4.61 5.90
CA ASN A 137 3.05 -5.49 6.08
C ASN A 137 3.45 -6.12 4.74
N ALA A 138 4.53 -5.61 4.15
CA ALA A 138 5.15 -6.12 2.93
C ALA A 138 6.64 -6.44 3.14
N GLY A 139 7.02 -6.88 4.35
CA GLY A 139 8.36 -7.36 4.65
C GLY A 139 8.75 -8.59 3.82
N ASP A 140 10.04 -8.86 3.71
CA ASP A 140 10.57 -10.03 2.97
C ASP A 140 10.06 -10.11 1.52
N ASN A 141 10.36 -9.05 0.75
CA ASN A 141 10.03 -8.89 -0.65
C ASN A 141 11.23 -8.33 -1.45
N LYS A 142 11.00 -7.80 -2.65
CA LYS A 142 12.04 -7.22 -3.52
C LYS A 142 11.72 -5.76 -3.88
N ILE A 143 10.92 -5.07 -3.06
CA ILE A 143 10.38 -3.73 -3.32
C ILE A 143 11.54 -2.72 -3.34
N LYS A 144 11.59 -1.90 -4.40
CA LYS A 144 12.62 -0.87 -4.61
C LYS A 144 12.15 0.51 -4.20
N GLU A 145 10.86 0.77 -4.34
CA GLU A 145 10.23 2.06 -4.05
C GLU A 145 8.84 1.83 -3.46
N LEU A 146 8.40 2.70 -2.57
CA LEU A 146 7.05 2.71 -2.04
C LEU A 146 6.22 3.77 -2.78
N PRO A 147 4.92 3.52 -3.03
CA PRO A 147 4.00 4.55 -3.47
C PRO A 147 3.78 5.60 -2.37
N PHE A 148 2.99 6.63 -2.66
CA PHE A 148 2.53 7.56 -1.62
C PHE A 148 1.83 6.77 -0.50
N LEU A 149 2.17 7.13 0.75
CA LEU A 149 1.58 6.51 1.93
C LEU A 149 0.32 7.28 2.34
N PRO A 150 -0.82 6.61 2.56
CA PRO A 150 -2.06 7.27 2.97
C PRO A 150 -1.94 7.88 4.37
N GLU A 151 -2.64 8.98 4.62
CA GLU A 151 -2.57 9.73 5.88
C GLU A 151 -3.03 8.91 7.10
N ASN A 152 -3.93 7.95 6.90
CA ASN A 152 -4.45 7.08 7.96
C ASN A 152 -3.52 5.90 8.33
N LEU A 153 -2.39 5.73 7.64
CA LEU A 153 -1.50 4.61 7.88
C LEU A 153 -0.82 4.74 9.26
N THR A 154 -1.06 3.76 10.11
CA THR A 154 -0.52 3.71 11.49
C THR A 154 0.63 2.74 11.64
N HIS A 155 0.68 1.68 10.83
CA HIS A 155 1.71 0.63 10.90
C HIS A 155 2.28 0.33 9.53
N LEU A 156 3.57 0.58 9.36
CA LEU A 156 4.30 0.26 8.14
C LEU A 156 5.44 -0.73 8.45
N ARG A 157 5.37 -1.94 7.87
CA ARG A 157 6.42 -2.95 7.93
C ARG A 157 6.85 -3.34 6.52
N VAL A 158 8.05 -2.90 6.13
CA VAL A 158 8.67 -3.18 4.82
C VAL A 158 10.14 -3.59 4.98
N HIS A 159 10.45 -4.31 6.07
CA HIS A 159 11.78 -4.85 6.33
C HIS A 159 12.20 -5.87 5.26
N ASN A 160 13.51 -6.09 5.12
CA ASN A 160 14.09 -7.04 4.16
C ASN A 160 13.58 -6.82 2.73
N ASN A 161 13.74 -5.59 2.24
CA ASN A 161 13.42 -5.17 0.88
C ASN A 161 14.66 -4.53 0.21
N ARG A 162 14.46 -3.73 -0.85
CA ARG A 162 15.53 -3.08 -1.61
C ARG A 162 15.35 -1.56 -1.67
N LEU A 163 14.70 -0.99 -0.66
CA LEU A 163 14.39 0.44 -0.60
C LEU A 163 15.67 1.26 -0.44
N HIS A 164 15.80 2.32 -1.24
CA HIS A 164 16.88 3.31 -1.12
C HIS A 164 16.40 4.59 -0.45
N ILE A 165 15.14 4.93 -0.64
CA ILE A 165 14.47 6.10 -0.06
C ILE A 165 13.10 5.70 0.51
N LEU A 166 12.61 6.51 1.45
CA LEU A 166 11.22 6.45 1.91
C LEU A 166 10.47 7.69 1.42
N PRO A 167 9.18 7.58 1.07
CA PRO A 167 8.33 8.74 0.87
C PRO A 167 8.12 9.48 2.21
N LEU A 168 7.45 10.64 2.18
CA LEU A 168 7.03 11.32 3.41
C LEU A 168 6.22 10.36 4.28
N LEU A 169 6.53 10.37 5.58
CA LEU A 169 5.83 9.52 6.54
C LEU A 169 4.50 10.16 6.95
N PRO A 170 3.40 9.40 6.99
CA PRO A 170 2.09 9.94 7.32
C PRO A 170 2.00 10.35 8.81
N PRO A 171 1.18 11.36 9.15
CA PRO A 171 1.12 11.94 10.49
C PRO A 171 0.59 10.98 11.57
N GLU A 172 -0.20 9.98 11.17
CA GLU A 172 -0.77 8.99 12.08
C GLU A 172 0.15 7.78 12.33
N LEU A 173 1.35 7.74 11.72
CA LEU A 173 2.24 6.58 11.81
C LEU A 173 2.78 6.38 13.23
N LYS A 174 2.54 5.20 13.81
CA LYS A 174 2.98 4.77 15.13
C LYS A 174 4.13 3.79 15.10
N LEU A 175 4.18 2.96 14.06
CA LEU A 175 5.21 1.94 13.91
C LEU A 175 5.82 1.96 12.51
N LEU A 176 7.15 2.10 12.47
CA LEU A 176 7.95 2.03 11.24
C LEU A 176 9.00 0.92 11.36
N VAL A 177 8.89 -0.13 10.54
CA VAL A 177 9.85 -1.23 10.48
C VAL A 177 10.40 -1.35 9.06
N VAL A 178 11.62 -0.83 8.86
CA VAL A 178 12.31 -0.78 7.56
C VAL A 178 13.72 -1.39 7.63
N SER A 179 13.99 -2.23 8.64
CA SER A 179 15.28 -2.92 8.78
C SER A 179 15.62 -3.76 7.55
N GLY A 180 16.90 -3.93 7.25
CA GLY A 180 17.33 -4.79 6.13
C GLY A 180 16.98 -4.20 4.75
N ASN A 181 17.17 -2.91 4.58
CA ASN A 181 17.00 -2.20 3.31
C ASN A 181 18.33 -1.55 2.86
N ARG A 182 18.27 -0.55 1.98
CA ARG A 182 19.45 0.17 1.46
C ARG A 182 19.31 1.67 1.69
N LEU A 183 18.61 2.07 2.76
CA LEU A 183 18.33 3.47 3.06
C LEU A 183 19.61 4.18 3.51
N ASP A 184 19.90 5.34 2.95
CA ASP A 184 20.98 6.25 3.36
C ASP A 184 20.49 7.41 4.21
N SER A 185 19.21 7.69 4.15
CA SER A 185 18.52 8.77 4.85
C SER A 185 17.10 8.39 5.22
N ILE A 186 16.53 9.14 6.18
CA ILE A 186 15.15 8.98 6.65
C ILE A 186 14.47 10.34 6.61
N PRO A 187 13.23 10.44 6.11
CA PRO A 187 12.45 11.67 6.21
C PRO A 187 12.13 12.01 7.68
N PRO A 188 11.72 13.26 7.99
CA PRO A 188 11.29 13.63 9.34
C PRO A 188 10.28 12.66 9.92
N PHE A 189 10.45 12.33 11.21
CA PHE A 189 9.53 11.44 11.91
C PHE A 189 8.24 12.18 12.28
N PRO A 190 7.06 11.53 12.17
CA PRO A 190 5.82 12.11 12.67
C PRO A 190 5.76 12.07 14.20
N ASP A 191 5.05 13.02 14.80
CA ASP A 191 4.96 13.21 16.26
C ASP A 191 4.37 12.00 17.01
N LYS A 192 3.62 11.14 16.31
CA LYS A 192 2.97 9.96 16.91
C LYS A 192 3.79 8.67 16.79
N LEU A 193 5.01 8.73 16.27
CA LEU A 193 5.83 7.53 16.07
C LEU A 193 6.33 6.99 17.41
N GLU A 194 5.91 5.78 17.77
CA GLU A 194 6.22 5.10 19.03
C GLU A 194 7.31 4.05 18.87
N GLY A 195 7.35 3.37 17.71
CA GLY A 195 8.27 2.27 17.46
C GLY A 195 9.01 2.42 16.13
N LEU A 196 10.34 2.24 16.18
CA LEU A 196 11.22 2.41 15.05
C LEU A 196 12.20 1.24 14.93
N ALA A 197 12.28 0.61 13.75
CA ALA A 197 13.30 -0.38 13.44
C ALA A 197 13.97 -0.05 12.10
N LEU A 198 15.24 0.38 12.15
CA LEU A 198 16.07 0.78 11.03
C LEU A 198 17.31 -0.10 10.86
N ALA A 199 17.49 -1.17 11.64
CA ALA A 199 18.71 -1.98 11.63
C ALA A 199 19.10 -2.45 10.21
N ASN A 200 20.40 -2.60 9.96
CA ASN A 200 20.93 -3.07 8.68
C ASN A 200 20.49 -2.18 7.49
N ASN A 201 20.85 -0.92 7.54
CA ASN A 201 20.75 0.07 6.47
C ASN A 201 22.08 0.84 6.35
N PHE A 202 22.12 1.96 5.62
CA PHE A 202 23.32 2.79 5.41
C PHE A 202 23.14 4.21 5.94
N ILE A 203 22.26 4.41 6.93
CA ILE A 203 21.86 5.71 7.45
C ILE A 203 23.02 6.37 8.18
N GLU A 204 23.35 7.60 7.82
CA GLU A 204 24.45 8.39 8.45
C GLU A 204 23.93 9.33 9.53
N GLN A 205 22.72 9.84 9.40
CA GLN A 205 22.10 10.80 10.33
C GLN A 205 20.61 10.46 10.53
N LEU A 206 20.11 10.71 11.73
CA LEU A 206 18.69 10.59 12.05
C LEU A 206 18.06 11.98 12.19
N PRO A 207 16.81 12.16 11.75
CA PRO A 207 16.00 13.30 12.18
C PRO A 207 15.81 13.32 13.70
N GLU A 208 15.33 14.44 14.25
CA GLU A 208 14.92 14.52 15.66
C GLU A 208 13.93 13.42 15.99
N LEU A 209 14.13 12.79 17.17
CA LEU A 209 13.23 11.73 17.64
C LEU A 209 12.00 12.35 18.29
N PRO A 210 10.79 11.89 17.97
CA PRO A 210 9.58 12.41 18.58
C PRO A 210 9.47 11.98 20.04
N PHE A 211 8.84 12.79 20.89
CA PHE A 211 8.64 12.49 22.33
C PHE A 211 7.83 11.21 22.57
N SER A 212 7.04 10.77 21.62
CA SER A 212 6.27 9.52 21.66
C SER A 212 7.14 8.27 21.52
N MET A 213 8.41 8.41 21.11
CA MET A 213 9.28 7.27 20.83
C MET A 213 9.54 6.41 22.06
N ASN A 214 9.10 5.17 22.01
CA ASN A 214 9.28 4.21 23.11
C ASN A 214 10.40 3.20 22.80
N ARG A 215 10.62 2.90 21.53
CA ARG A 215 11.59 1.89 21.11
C ARG A 215 12.21 2.26 19.79
N ALA A 216 13.55 2.20 19.72
CA ALA A 216 14.31 2.32 18.47
C ALA A 216 15.33 1.19 18.35
N VAL A 217 15.40 0.56 17.17
CA VAL A 217 16.41 -0.46 16.81
C VAL A 217 17.22 0.08 15.65
N LEU A 218 18.46 0.50 15.89
CA LEU A 218 19.29 1.28 14.96
C LEU A 218 20.59 0.58 14.54
N MET A 219 20.87 -0.62 15.04
CA MET A 219 22.15 -1.31 14.84
C MET A 219 22.51 -1.51 13.37
N ASN A 220 23.79 -1.61 13.08
CA ASN A 220 24.30 -1.83 11.73
C ASN A 220 23.85 -0.76 10.72
N ASN A 221 24.11 0.49 11.06
CA ASN A 221 24.03 1.66 10.20
C ASN A 221 25.35 2.41 10.21
N ASN A 222 25.45 3.53 9.48
CA ASN A 222 26.64 4.40 9.42
C ASN A 222 26.50 5.63 10.31
N LEU A 223 25.70 5.56 11.38
CA LEU A 223 25.42 6.71 12.24
C LEU A 223 26.69 7.28 12.88
N THR A 224 26.93 8.56 12.72
CA THR A 224 28.04 9.30 13.33
C THR A 224 27.65 9.98 14.61
N THR A 225 26.39 10.37 14.76
CA THR A 225 25.80 11.01 15.96
C THR A 225 24.38 10.50 16.14
N LEU A 226 23.89 10.58 17.39
CA LEU A 226 22.47 10.45 17.67
C LEU A 226 21.87 11.85 17.88
N PRO A 227 20.61 12.08 17.50
CA PRO A 227 19.91 13.34 17.83
C PRO A 227 19.82 13.50 19.36
N GLU A 228 19.81 14.75 19.82
CA GLU A 228 19.70 15.11 21.25
C GLU A 228 18.34 14.75 21.86
#